data_aec9ba0588c34391d1a740f03a776c6f
#
_entry.id   aec9ba0588c34391d1a740f03a776c6f
#
_cell.length_a   1.000
_cell.length_b   1.000
_cell.length_c   1.000
_cell.angle_alpha   90.00
_cell.angle_beta   90.00
_cell.angle_gamma   90.00
#
_symmetry.space_group_name_H-M   'P 1'
#
loop_
_entity.id
_entity.type
_entity.pdbx_description
1 polymer ?
#
loop_
_entity_poly.entity_id
_entity_poly.type
_entity_poly.pdbx_seq_one_letter_code
_entity_poly.pdbx_strand_id
1 'polypeptide(L)'
;MGKDGTNLVPKEKGGVVQVPLADYEKNLEKLVVRMKKSAKQLVWRNTTPIPPGSKARYVGDSVKYNEAAARVMKRHKIPTLDLFTPSKKNMKEWMRNADVHYYPHGSQALAKIVADDVLKKLKVK
;
A
#
# COMPACT_ATOMS: atom_id res chain seq x y z
N MET A 1 -14.41 -8.60 1.95
CA MET A 1 -15.56 -7.87 2.52
C MET A 1 -16.82 -8.71 2.43
N GLY A 2 -17.82 -8.48 3.30
CA GLY A 2 -19.16 -9.01 3.12
C GLY A 2 -19.78 -8.49 1.82
N LYS A 3 -20.80 -9.19 1.32
CA LYS A 3 -21.49 -8.78 0.08
C LYS A 3 -22.15 -7.40 0.17
N ASP A 4 -22.48 -6.97 1.39
CA ASP A 4 -23.00 -5.64 1.72
C ASP A 4 -21.94 -4.53 1.78
N GLY A 5 -20.66 -4.89 1.68
CA GLY A 5 -19.55 -3.94 1.73
C GLY A 5 -19.21 -3.37 3.11
N THR A 6 -19.93 -3.76 4.16
CA THR A 6 -19.83 -3.12 5.49
C THR A 6 -18.80 -3.76 6.42
N ASN A 7 -18.51 -5.06 6.30
CA ASN A 7 -17.66 -5.79 7.23
C ASN A 7 -16.56 -6.60 6.54
N LEU A 8 -15.43 -6.76 7.23
CA LEU A 8 -14.39 -7.70 6.81
C LEU A 8 -14.86 -9.14 7.09
N VAL A 9 -15.10 -9.89 6.02
CA VAL A 9 -15.55 -11.29 6.08
C VAL A 9 -14.50 -12.17 5.41
N PRO A 10 -14.05 -13.26 6.06
CA PRO A 10 -13.16 -14.24 5.44
C PRO A 10 -13.80 -14.89 4.19
N LYS A 11 -12.98 -15.31 3.24
CA LYS A 11 -13.44 -15.90 1.98
C LYS A 11 -14.28 -17.16 2.22
N GLU A 12 -13.86 -18.01 3.14
CA GLU A 12 -14.54 -19.23 3.56
C GLU A 12 -15.94 -18.97 4.17
N LYS A 13 -16.21 -17.75 4.59
CA LYS A 13 -17.52 -17.28 5.07
C LYS A 13 -18.27 -16.43 4.03
N GLY A 14 -17.92 -16.59 2.75
CA GLY A 14 -18.57 -15.87 1.66
C GLY A 14 -18.06 -14.44 1.43
N GLY A 15 -16.91 -14.07 2.01
CA GLY A 15 -16.27 -12.80 1.76
C GLY A 15 -15.80 -12.66 0.31
N VAL A 16 -15.96 -11.47 -0.26
CA VAL A 16 -15.52 -11.13 -1.61
C VAL A 16 -14.45 -10.04 -1.59
N VAL A 17 -13.60 -10.02 -2.61
CA VAL A 17 -12.65 -8.92 -2.79
C VAL A 17 -13.43 -7.67 -3.19
N GLN A 18 -13.29 -6.60 -2.42
CA GLN A 18 -14.03 -5.36 -2.64
C GLN A 18 -13.71 -4.71 -3.97
N VAL A 19 -12.42 -4.66 -4.32
CA VAL A 19 -11.93 -4.13 -5.60
C VAL A 19 -11.05 -5.20 -6.23
N PRO A 20 -11.52 -5.94 -7.24
CA PRO A 20 -10.71 -6.91 -7.96
C PRO A 20 -9.44 -6.28 -8.55
N LEU A 21 -8.38 -7.07 -8.71
CA LEU A 21 -7.06 -6.58 -9.12
C LEU A 21 -7.10 -5.80 -10.45
N ALA A 22 -7.87 -6.30 -11.44
CA ALA A 22 -8.01 -5.63 -12.72
C ALA A 22 -8.71 -4.26 -12.61
N ASP A 23 -9.74 -4.18 -11.78
CA ASP A 23 -10.46 -2.92 -11.51
C ASP A 23 -9.60 -1.96 -10.70
N TYR A 24 -8.79 -2.48 -9.76
CA TYR A 24 -7.82 -1.69 -9.02
C TYR A 24 -6.82 -1.01 -9.97
N GLU A 25 -6.20 -1.76 -10.89
CA GLU A 25 -5.24 -1.23 -11.85
C GLU A 25 -5.88 -0.16 -12.74
N LYS A 26 -7.09 -0.43 -13.28
CA LYS A 26 -7.86 0.51 -14.11
C LYS A 26 -8.26 1.78 -13.34
N ASN A 27 -8.68 1.64 -12.09
CA ASN A 27 -9.05 2.79 -11.27
C ASN A 27 -7.83 3.63 -10.89
N LEU A 28 -6.70 2.98 -10.58
CA LEU A 28 -5.46 3.67 -10.28
C LEU A 28 -4.95 4.46 -11.50
N GLU A 29 -5.07 3.91 -12.71
CA GLU A 29 -4.76 4.62 -13.96
C GLU A 29 -5.55 5.94 -14.06
N LYS A 30 -6.86 5.90 -13.83
CA LYS A 30 -7.72 7.10 -13.85
C LYS A 30 -7.32 8.12 -12.78
N LEU A 31 -7.03 7.65 -11.57
CA LEU A 31 -6.59 8.50 -10.46
C LEU A 31 -5.27 9.20 -10.78
N VAL A 32 -4.29 8.47 -11.32
CA VAL A 32 -2.98 9.03 -11.70
C VAL A 32 -3.14 10.11 -12.77
N VAL A 33 -3.94 9.86 -13.80
CA VAL A 33 -4.20 10.87 -14.85
C VAL A 33 -4.81 12.14 -14.25
N ARG A 34 -5.73 12.00 -13.29
CA ARG A 34 -6.34 13.14 -12.60
C ARG A 34 -5.32 13.87 -11.71
N MET A 35 -4.54 13.14 -10.91
CA MET A 35 -3.56 13.73 -9.99
C MET A 35 -2.45 14.49 -10.72
N LYS A 36 -2.03 14.04 -11.91
CA LYS A 36 -1.04 14.74 -12.75
C LYS A 36 -1.49 16.11 -13.18
N LYS A 37 -2.80 16.38 -13.24
CA LYS A 37 -3.36 17.70 -13.54
C LYS A 37 -3.33 18.64 -12.34
N SER A 38 -3.24 18.11 -11.13
CA SER A 38 -3.38 18.86 -9.87
C SER A 38 -2.06 19.05 -9.13
N ALA A 39 -1.00 18.33 -9.49
CA ALA A 39 0.27 18.38 -8.78
C ALA A 39 1.47 18.36 -9.74
N LYS A 40 2.48 19.17 -9.44
CA LYS A 40 3.73 19.21 -10.22
C LYS A 40 4.59 17.96 -10.04
N GLN A 41 4.55 17.37 -8.85
CA GLN A 41 5.30 16.16 -8.51
C GLN A 41 4.36 15.14 -7.85
N LEU A 42 4.49 13.90 -8.26
CA LEU A 42 3.78 12.77 -7.69
C LEU A 42 4.80 11.72 -7.26
N VAL A 43 4.55 11.12 -6.11
CA VAL A 43 5.28 9.95 -5.61
C VAL A 43 4.26 8.92 -5.15
N TRP A 44 4.41 7.71 -5.62
CA TRP A 44 3.64 6.58 -5.14
C TRP A 44 4.33 5.96 -3.93
N ARG A 45 3.58 5.62 -2.90
CA ARG A 45 4.04 4.77 -1.79
C ARG A 45 3.35 3.42 -1.90
N ASN A 46 4.13 2.35 -2.00
CA ASN A 46 3.56 1.03 -2.09
C ASN A 46 2.94 0.59 -0.76
N THR A 47 2.03 -0.37 -0.83
CA THR A 47 1.35 -0.94 0.34
C THR A 47 2.30 -1.82 1.13
N THR A 48 2.24 -1.72 2.44
CA THR A 48 3.02 -2.53 3.38
C THR A 48 2.53 -3.99 3.41
N PRO A 49 3.34 -4.93 3.91
CA PRO A 49 2.97 -6.35 3.92
C PRO A 49 1.81 -6.65 4.86
N ILE A 50 1.16 -7.79 4.62
CA ILE A 50 0.13 -8.34 5.49
C ILE A 50 0.77 -9.44 6.35
N PRO A 51 0.83 -9.29 7.68
CA PRO A 51 1.36 -10.31 8.57
C PRO A 51 0.52 -11.61 8.52
N PRO A 52 1.16 -12.77 8.70
CA PRO A 52 0.43 -14.04 8.86
C PRO A 52 -0.59 -13.96 9.99
N GLY A 53 -1.76 -14.59 9.80
CA GLY A 53 -2.85 -14.59 10.78
C GLY A 53 -3.73 -13.34 10.80
N SER A 54 -3.45 -12.34 9.97
CA SER A 54 -4.31 -11.14 9.85
C SER A 54 -5.72 -11.52 9.40
N LYS A 55 -6.74 -11.11 10.16
CA LYS A 55 -8.13 -11.45 9.88
C LYS A 55 -8.58 -10.94 8.50
N ALA A 56 -9.26 -11.80 7.75
CA ALA A 56 -9.89 -11.49 6.46
C ALA A 56 -8.94 -10.86 5.42
N ARG A 57 -7.65 -11.15 5.51
CA ARG A 57 -6.62 -10.71 4.57
C ARG A 57 -5.70 -11.86 4.19
N TYR A 58 -5.20 -11.85 2.97
CA TYR A 58 -4.27 -12.86 2.47
C TYR A 58 -2.86 -12.29 2.38
N VAL A 59 -1.87 -13.02 2.90
CA VAL A 59 -0.46 -12.59 3.00
C VAL A 59 0.13 -12.16 1.65
N GLY A 60 -0.28 -12.79 0.55
CA GLY A 60 0.23 -12.48 -0.79
C GLY A 60 -0.49 -11.34 -1.52
N ASP A 61 -1.62 -10.85 -1.01
CA ASP A 61 -2.43 -9.88 -1.76
C ASP A 61 -1.72 -8.53 -1.91
N SER A 62 -1.05 -8.03 -0.86
CA SER A 62 -0.31 -6.77 -0.96
C SER A 62 0.78 -6.79 -2.04
N VAL A 63 1.41 -7.95 -2.30
CA VAL A 63 2.39 -8.11 -3.37
C VAL A 63 1.72 -7.92 -4.74
N LYS A 64 0.61 -8.62 -5.00
CA LYS A 64 -0.12 -8.53 -6.27
C LYS A 64 -0.60 -7.11 -6.58
N TYR A 65 -1.16 -6.43 -5.56
CA TYR A 65 -1.62 -5.05 -5.73
C TYR A 65 -0.45 -4.06 -5.89
N ASN A 66 0.67 -4.28 -5.22
CA ASN A 66 1.88 -3.49 -5.43
C ASN A 66 2.46 -3.67 -6.83
N GLU A 67 2.43 -4.88 -7.38
CA GLU A 67 2.85 -5.15 -8.78
C GLU A 67 1.94 -4.43 -9.79
N ALA A 68 0.62 -4.47 -9.59
CA ALA A 68 -0.31 -3.74 -10.42
C ALA A 68 -0.08 -2.22 -10.35
N ALA A 69 0.10 -1.68 -9.16
CA ALA A 69 0.44 -0.27 -8.96
C ALA A 69 1.77 0.09 -9.62
N ALA A 70 2.80 -0.75 -9.50
CA ALA A 70 4.10 -0.52 -10.11
C ALA A 70 4.02 -0.43 -11.64
N ARG A 71 3.18 -1.25 -12.29
CA ARG A 71 2.93 -1.14 -13.74
C ARG A 71 2.33 0.21 -14.13
N VAL A 72 1.33 0.68 -13.37
CA VAL A 72 0.73 2.01 -13.59
C VAL A 72 1.77 3.11 -13.40
N MET A 73 2.50 3.10 -12.28
CA MET A 73 3.49 4.13 -11.98
C MET A 73 4.60 4.18 -13.02
N LYS A 74 5.07 3.02 -13.51
CA LYS A 74 6.06 2.92 -14.58
C LYS A 74 5.55 3.56 -15.88
N ARG A 75 4.31 3.28 -16.31
CA ARG A 75 3.71 3.90 -17.50
C ARG A 75 3.67 5.42 -17.41
N HIS A 76 3.37 5.93 -16.24
CA HIS A 76 3.26 7.38 -15.98
C HIS A 76 4.56 8.06 -15.54
N LYS A 77 5.67 7.33 -15.44
CA LYS A 77 6.99 7.81 -14.96
C LYS A 77 6.91 8.43 -13.57
N ILE A 78 6.09 7.84 -12.69
CA ILE A 78 5.95 8.27 -11.29
C ILE A 78 6.89 7.43 -10.42
N PRO A 79 7.78 8.05 -9.64
CA PRO A 79 8.66 7.30 -8.74
C PRO A 79 7.85 6.63 -7.62
N THR A 80 8.29 5.44 -7.23
CA THR A 80 7.72 4.70 -6.11
C THR A 80 8.67 4.71 -4.93
N LEU A 81 8.17 5.12 -3.77
CA LEU A 81 8.84 4.92 -2.49
C LEU A 81 8.46 3.55 -1.93
N ASP A 82 9.45 2.71 -1.73
CA ASP A 82 9.25 1.37 -1.21
C ASP A 82 9.12 1.39 0.32
N LEU A 83 7.92 1.13 0.81
CA LEU A 83 7.63 0.89 2.23
C LEU A 83 7.40 -0.60 2.53
N PHE A 84 7.20 -1.42 1.49
CA PHE A 84 6.97 -2.86 1.65
C PHE A 84 8.21 -3.57 2.17
N THR A 85 9.36 -3.37 1.52
CA THR A 85 10.60 -4.06 1.85
C THR A 85 11.08 -3.80 3.28
N PRO A 86 11.22 -2.53 3.74
CA PRO A 86 11.62 -2.27 5.12
C PRO A 86 10.61 -2.79 6.13
N SER A 87 9.31 -2.70 5.86
CA SER A 87 8.27 -3.25 6.73
C SER A 87 8.32 -4.78 6.81
N LYS A 88 8.56 -5.46 5.69
CA LYS A 88 8.70 -6.92 5.66
C LYS A 88 9.92 -7.38 6.45
N LYS A 89 11.04 -6.67 6.29
CA LYS A 89 12.30 -6.98 7.02
C LYS A 89 12.13 -6.85 8.53
N ASN A 90 11.41 -5.82 8.98
CA ASN A 90 11.22 -5.49 10.39
C ASN A 90 9.82 -5.86 10.91
N MET A 91 9.09 -6.75 10.23
CA MET A 91 7.68 -7.04 10.51
C MET A 91 7.44 -7.38 11.99
N LYS A 92 8.24 -8.27 12.56
CA LYS A 92 8.08 -8.71 13.97
C LYS A 92 8.26 -7.58 14.98
N GLU A 93 9.09 -6.62 14.66
CA GLU A 93 9.43 -5.50 15.54
C GLU A 93 8.47 -4.33 15.34
N TRP A 94 8.12 -4.01 14.10
CA TRP A 94 7.34 -2.83 13.76
C TRP A 94 5.85 -3.04 13.76
N MET A 95 5.38 -4.25 13.42
CA MET A 95 3.96 -4.55 13.25
C MET A 95 3.43 -5.39 14.41
N ARG A 96 2.17 -5.20 14.73
CA ARG A 96 1.47 -6.01 15.73
C ARG A 96 1.30 -7.44 15.20
N ASN A 97 1.33 -8.40 16.12
CA ASN A 97 1.18 -9.81 15.76
C ASN A 97 -0.19 -10.06 15.11
N ALA A 98 -0.18 -10.76 13.97
CA ALA A 98 -1.38 -11.08 13.19
C ALA A 98 -2.27 -9.87 12.85
N ASP A 99 -1.67 -8.68 12.74
CA ASP A 99 -2.37 -7.41 12.50
C ASP A 99 -1.57 -6.52 11.55
N VAL A 100 -2.27 -5.76 10.72
CA VAL A 100 -1.68 -4.82 9.77
C VAL A 100 -1.29 -3.47 10.40
N HIS A 101 -1.60 -3.27 11.66
CA HIS A 101 -1.25 -2.06 12.40
C HIS A 101 0.17 -2.12 12.96
N TYR A 102 0.75 -0.96 13.14
CA TYR A 102 2.12 -0.79 13.62
C TYR A 102 2.16 -0.45 15.11
N TYR A 103 3.24 -0.82 15.76
CA TYR A 103 3.62 -0.21 17.03
C TYR A 103 4.06 1.24 16.80
N PRO A 104 4.01 2.13 17.81
CA PRO A 104 4.41 3.54 17.66
C PRO A 104 5.79 3.73 17.03
N HIS A 105 6.80 2.97 17.48
CA HIS A 105 8.16 3.04 16.93
C HIS A 105 8.24 2.57 15.46
N GLY A 106 7.44 1.57 15.06
CA GLY A 106 7.35 1.15 13.67
C GLY A 106 6.71 2.22 12.79
N SER A 107 5.67 2.89 13.27
CA SER A 107 5.06 4.05 12.60
C SER A 107 6.06 5.21 12.46
N GLN A 108 6.86 5.48 13.49
CA GLN A 108 7.90 6.50 13.45
C GLN A 108 8.99 6.16 12.43
N ALA A 109 9.41 4.88 12.35
CA ALA A 109 10.38 4.43 11.36
C ALA A 109 9.87 4.65 9.92
N LEU A 110 8.61 4.29 9.63
CA LEU A 110 7.99 4.57 8.33
C LEU A 110 7.87 6.07 8.06
N ALA A 111 7.45 6.85 9.06
CA ALA A 111 7.33 8.30 8.92
C ALA A 111 8.68 8.95 8.56
N LYS A 112 9.78 8.47 9.16
CA LYS A 112 11.14 8.94 8.82
C LYS A 112 11.50 8.64 7.37
N ILE A 113 11.24 7.42 6.88
CA ILE A 113 11.49 7.04 5.48
C ILE A 113 10.73 7.98 4.53
N VAL A 114 9.47 8.28 4.84
CA VAL A 114 8.63 9.16 4.02
C VAL A 114 9.14 10.61 4.08
N ALA A 115 9.46 11.10 5.26
CA ALA A 115 9.96 12.48 5.45
C ALA A 115 11.28 12.70 4.70
N ASP A 116 12.23 11.76 4.84
CA ASP A 116 13.54 11.84 4.16
C ASP A 116 13.37 11.86 2.63
N ASP A 117 12.46 11.04 2.08
CA ASP A 117 12.16 11.03 0.64
C ASP A 117 11.54 12.34 0.16
N VAL A 118 10.58 12.89 0.91
CA VAL A 118 9.92 14.17 0.60
C VAL A 118 10.94 15.31 0.63
N LEU A 119 11.74 15.43 1.69
CA LEU A 119 12.75 16.47 1.84
C LEU A 119 13.77 16.42 0.70
N LYS A 120 14.25 15.22 0.35
CA LYS A 120 15.15 14.99 -0.78
C LYS A 120 14.55 15.48 -2.10
N LYS A 121 13.29 15.17 -2.37
CA LYS A 121 12.59 15.54 -3.62
C LYS A 121 12.28 17.03 -3.70
N LEU A 122 12.00 17.66 -2.57
CA LEU A 122 11.79 19.10 -2.48
C LEU A 122 13.11 19.89 -2.44
N LYS A 123 14.26 19.19 -2.41
CA LYS A 123 15.60 19.82 -2.28
C LYS A 123 15.70 20.73 -1.05
N VAL A 124 15.00 20.41 0.01
CA VAL A 124 15.12 21.09 1.29
C VAL A 124 16.36 20.55 1.99
N LYS A 125 17.27 21.45 2.35
CA LYS A 125 18.48 21.11 3.12
C LYS A 125 18.19 21.00 4.61
#